data_f678af151193b3864c73363aef1f7f36
#
_entry.id   f678af151193b3864c73363aef1f7f36
#
_cell.length_a   1.000
_cell.length_b   1.000
_cell.length_c   1.000
_cell.angle_alpha   90.00
_cell.angle_beta   90.00
_cell.angle_gamma   90.00
#
_symmetry.space_group_name_H-M   'P 1'
#
loop_
_entity.id
_entity.type
_entity.pdbx_description
1 polymer ?
#
loop_
_entity_poly.entity_id
_entity_poly.type
_entity_poly.pdbx_seq_one_letter_code
_entity_poly.pdbx_strand_id
1 'polypeptide(L)'
;MKNRILWIPLLGILAIMNLIGCSSEEKLPPTVTLEANKTSIKANGRDSITFVVKVNGQETTQGVTVRSESGQAVSSTLRYAADKVGTQTFYALYEGTKSNAVTVTATQIVVTLKVDRTSIRPGTADQVHFTVLADDEDVTASSSILRRGETETKLEGTTFSADKSGDYTFYAIYRNERSAEVAVHAAAGSVTLRADRSAIHADGSEAVAFTVTADGHDVTDKAVISLRSTPDIALIGHNFTTTEAGDYAFYATYDGVRSTEVRVKASAMALNFAKQHCIMQFSSATCATCPIMTTAINDIMTLTPGRAVPIVFHVSQLCFNYPELYGVLSETADRLCPAWPSALVDMHTKVNVYRTATREKFNEAIWILNSYAPAQTGIALRSSVKGGTISFTADVAANKTGEYRFFAYIVEDGIKYGQRIGNGEDAIDPNYVHNNVATYPLTATDDPRSGLSLGTIERGKRLTRTYTIDTRAYNIKRNVDLSRCRVVAYTLRLVNGSYTVDNVATCPVSGGSVSFRYAK
;
A
#
# COMPACT_ATOMS: atom_id res chain seq x y z
N MET A 1 -97.59 42.40 -0.78
CA MET A 1 -98.61 43.42 -0.27
C MET A 1 -98.02 44.75 -0.63
N LYS A 2 -98.65 45.38 -1.58
CA LYS A 2 -99.36 46.68 -1.43
C LYS A 2 -98.41 47.78 -0.93
N ASN A 3 -98.31 48.96 -1.50
CA ASN A 3 -99.10 49.77 -2.46
C ASN A 3 -98.32 51.08 -2.63
N ARG A 4 -98.25 51.57 -3.84
CA ARG A 4 -99.05 52.72 -4.38
C ARG A 4 -98.48 54.09 -4.03
N ILE A 5 -98.06 54.84 -5.06
CA ILE A 5 -98.77 55.87 -5.82
C ILE A 5 -98.76 57.23 -5.09
N LEU A 6 -98.40 58.37 -5.66
CA LEU A 6 -99.16 59.25 -6.61
C LEU A 6 -98.35 60.54 -6.87
N TRP A 7 -98.10 60.95 -8.07
CA TRP A 7 -98.66 62.04 -8.87
C TRP A 7 -98.56 63.50 -8.35
N ILE A 8 -97.95 64.32 -9.10
CA ILE A 8 -98.35 65.33 -10.16
C ILE A 8 -98.51 66.76 -9.56
N PRO A 9 -98.59 67.83 -10.35
CA PRO A 9 -97.67 68.51 -11.28
C PRO A 9 -97.62 70.05 -10.98
N LEU A 10 -97.03 70.83 -11.78
CA LEU A 10 -97.55 72.03 -12.52
C LEU A 10 -96.53 73.17 -12.65
N LEU A 11 -96.19 73.42 -13.85
CA LEU A 11 -96.35 74.67 -14.63
C LEU A 11 -95.84 75.98 -14.02
N GLY A 12 -95.07 76.66 -14.77
CA GLY A 12 -95.28 78.03 -15.04
C GLY A 12 -94.11 78.94 -15.28
N ILE A 13 -93.97 79.28 -16.56
CA ILE A 13 -93.70 80.57 -17.13
C ILE A 13 -92.25 81.15 -17.11
N LEU A 14 -91.57 81.06 -18.23
CA LEU A 14 -91.08 82.09 -19.14
C LEU A 14 -90.58 83.43 -18.53
N ALA A 15 -89.28 83.63 -18.60
CA ALA A 15 -88.68 84.96 -18.84
C ALA A 15 -87.32 84.83 -19.59
N ILE A 16 -87.29 85.37 -20.78
CA ILE A 16 -86.16 85.57 -21.62
C ILE A 16 -85.31 86.64 -21.03
N MET A 17 -84.00 86.40 -20.82
CA MET A 17 -82.97 87.43 -20.84
C MET A 17 -81.69 86.89 -21.43
N ASN A 18 -81.34 87.35 -22.56
CA ASN A 18 -80.01 87.20 -23.19
C ASN A 18 -78.95 87.81 -22.32
N LEU A 19 -77.94 87.07 -21.96
CA LEU A 19 -76.68 87.56 -21.58
C LEU A 19 -75.61 86.71 -22.29
N ILE A 20 -74.87 87.38 -23.14
CA ILE A 20 -73.65 86.95 -23.82
C ILE A 20 -72.58 86.63 -22.70
N GLY A 21 -72.21 85.42 -22.50
CA GLY A 21 -71.18 85.00 -21.58
C GLY A 21 -70.23 84.03 -22.31
N CYS A 22 -68.98 84.35 -22.43
CA CYS A 22 -67.92 83.51 -22.97
C CYS A 22 -68.02 82.06 -22.52
N SER A 23 -68.10 81.13 -23.46
CA SER A 23 -67.91 79.75 -23.23
C SER A 23 -66.43 79.45 -23.10
N SER A 24 -65.88 79.38 -21.91
CA SER A 24 -64.67 78.60 -21.73
C SER A 24 -65.13 77.13 -21.86
N GLU A 25 -64.75 76.48 -22.95
CA GLU A 25 -64.85 74.99 -23.02
C GLU A 25 -63.97 74.44 -21.87
N GLU A 26 -64.64 74.00 -20.80
CA GLU A 26 -63.99 73.19 -19.83
C GLU A 26 -63.56 71.86 -20.55
N LYS A 27 -62.33 71.84 -20.95
CA LYS A 27 -61.74 70.68 -21.58
C LYS A 27 -61.82 69.51 -20.54
N LEU A 28 -62.69 68.55 -20.78
CA LEU A 28 -62.83 67.38 -19.91
C LEU A 28 -61.43 66.76 -19.75
N PRO A 29 -61.05 66.41 -18.56
CA PRO A 29 -59.71 65.79 -18.34
C PRO A 29 -59.60 64.54 -19.21
N PRO A 30 -58.43 64.33 -19.81
CA PRO A 30 -58.21 63.20 -20.73
C PRO A 30 -58.42 61.87 -19.96
N THR A 31 -59.06 60.89 -20.62
CA THR A 31 -59.16 59.52 -20.08
C THR A 31 -57.84 58.81 -20.33
N VAL A 32 -57.14 58.40 -19.25
CA VAL A 32 -55.86 57.71 -19.34
C VAL A 32 -56.05 56.26 -18.86
N THR A 33 -55.64 55.29 -19.66
CA THR A 33 -55.64 53.89 -19.28
C THR A 33 -54.26 53.29 -19.45
N LEU A 34 -53.88 52.40 -18.49
CA LEU A 34 -52.65 51.62 -18.50
C LEU A 34 -52.98 50.13 -18.66
N GLU A 35 -52.35 49.50 -19.63
CA GLU A 35 -52.37 48.06 -19.86
C GLU A 35 -50.96 47.53 -19.80
N ALA A 36 -50.80 46.22 -19.51
CA ALA A 36 -49.50 45.51 -19.63
C ALA A 36 -49.69 44.25 -20.49
N ASN A 37 -48.70 43.91 -21.27
CA ASN A 37 -48.74 42.68 -22.10
C ASN A 37 -48.81 41.40 -21.29
N LYS A 38 -48.32 41.41 -20.03
CA LYS A 38 -48.46 40.35 -19.00
C LYS A 38 -48.35 40.96 -17.61
N THR A 39 -48.83 40.24 -16.58
CA THR A 39 -48.84 40.71 -15.18
C THR A 39 -47.91 39.89 -14.29
N SER A 40 -47.22 38.85 -14.83
CA SER A 40 -46.25 38.05 -14.12
C SER A 40 -44.95 37.97 -14.87
N ILE A 41 -43.83 38.16 -14.15
CA ILE A 41 -42.45 38.06 -14.68
C ILE A 41 -41.59 37.29 -13.70
N LYS A 42 -40.41 36.81 -14.18
CA LYS A 42 -39.38 36.23 -13.31
C LYS A 42 -38.48 37.35 -12.76
N ALA A 43 -38.10 37.20 -11.49
CA ALA A 43 -37.21 38.14 -10.81
C ALA A 43 -35.73 37.92 -11.26
N ASN A 44 -35.47 37.98 -12.58
CA ASN A 44 -34.14 37.70 -13.18
C ASN A 44 -33.51 38.93 -13.86
N GLY A 45 -34.18 40.11 -13.79
CA GLY A 45 -33.73 41.34 -14.42
C GLY A 45 -33.77 41.35 -15.96
N ARG A 46 -34.22 40.24 -16.58
CA ARG A 46 -34.30 40.03 -18.05
C ARG A 46 -35.73 39.87 -18.52
N ASP A 47 -36.50 39.05 -17.80
CA ASP A 47 -37.92 38.91 -18.06
C ASP A 47 -38.63 40.25 -17.75
N SER A 48 -39.30 40.81 -18.76
CA SER A 48 -39.85 42.15 -18.68
C SER A 48 -41.27 42.23 -19.23
N ILE A 49 -42.00 43.15 -18.71
CA ILE A 49 -43.29 43.56 -19.26
C ILE A 49 -43.13 44.86 -20.07
N THR A 50 -44.03 45.07 -21.00
CA THR A 50 -44.19 46.32 -21.70
C THR A 50 -45.56 46.89 -21.39
N PHE A 51 -45.60 48.15 -20.97
CA PHE A 51 -46.81 48.90 -20.74
C PHE A 51 -47.31 49.54 -22.02
N VAL A 52 -48.62 49.60 -22.15
CA VAL A 52 -49.31 50.35 -23.20
C VAL A 52 -50.15 51.39 -22.51
N VAL A 53 -49.99 52.66 -22.89
CA VAL A 53 -50.75 53.76 -22.36
C VAL A 53 -51.66 54.26 -23.48
N LYS A 54 -52.97 54.39 -23.18
CA LYS A 54 -53.95 54.97 -24.08
C LYS A 54 -54.52 56.25 -23.47
N VAL A 55 -54.54 57.32 -24.25
CA VAL A 55 -55.14 58.62 -23.90
C VAL A 55 -56.31 58.84 -24.83
N ASN A 56 -57.51 59.00 -24.27
CA ASN A 56 -58.76 59.08 -25.00
C ASN A 56 -58.97 57.96 -26.02
N GLY A 57 -58.49 56.71 -25.62
CA GLY A 57 -58.61 55.51 -26.42
C GLY A 57 -57.50 55.32 -27.46
N GLN A 58 -56.59 56.29 -27.66
CA GLN A 58 -55.47 56.20 -28.60
C GLN A 58 -54.17 55.89 -27.90
N GLU A 59 -53.41 54.91 -28.39
CA GLU A 59 -52.08 54.56 -27.85
C GLU A 59 -51.08 55.71 -28.05
N THR A 60 -50.38 56.09 -27.00
CA THR A 60 -49.34 57.12 -27.06
C THR A 60 -48.23 56.87 -26.08
N THR A 61 -47.03 57.28 -26.47
CA THR A 61 -45.82 57.31 -25.61
C THR A 61 -45.40 58.79 -25.35
N GLN A 62 -46.00 59.75 -26.05
CA GLN A 62 -45.67 61.18 -25.90
C GLN A 62 -46.40 61.79 -24.71
N GLY A 63 -45.66 62.47 -23.87
CA GLY A 63 -46.19 63.18 -22.71
C GLY A 63 -46.65 62.26 -21.56
N VAL A 64 -46.49 60.95 -21.67
CA VAL A 64 -46.87 60.01 -20.62
C VAL A 64 -45.66 59.58 -19.78
N THR A 65 -45.89 59.35 -18.51
CA THR A 65 -44.95 58.79 -17.57
C THR A 65 -45.60 57.64 -16.82
N VAL A 66 -45.00 56.43 -16.89
CA VAL A 66 -45.43 55.29 -16.04
C VAL A 66 -44.60 55.29 -14.78
N ARG A 67 -45.25 55.21 -13.64
CA ARG A 67 -44.61 55.19 -12.32
C ARG A 67 -45.15 54.04 -11.45
N SER A 68 -44.29 53.54 -10.56
CA SER A 68 -44.73 52.69 -9.49
C SER A 68 -45.46 53.49 -8.39
N GLU A 69 -46.22 52.86 -7.55
CA GLU A 69 -46.81 53.51 -6.37
C GLU A 69 -45.78 54.10 -5.41
N SER A 70 -44.56 53.55 -5.39
CA SER A 70 -43.42 54.12 -4.65
C SER A 70 -42.81 55.36 -5.32
N GLY A 71 -43.34 55.78 -6.48
CA GLY A 71 -42.93 56.99 -7.20
C GLY A 71 -41.79 56.80 -8.19
N GLN A 72 -41.25 55.61 -8.33
CA GLN A 72 -40.16 55.31 -9.27
C GLN A 72 -40.69 55.28 -10.71
N ALA A 73 -40.10 56.07 -11.59
CA ALA A 73 -40.46 56.10 -13.00
C ALA A 73 -39.94 54.87 -13.74
N VAL A 74 -40.76 54.32 -14.63
CA VAL A 74 -40.35 53.30 -15.59
C VAL A 74 -39.59 53.96 -16.74
N SER A 75 -38.71 53.24 -17.40
CA SER A 75 -37.91 53.77 -18.54
C SER A 75 -38.79 54.34 -19.64
N SER A 76 -38.25 55.22 -20.47
CA SER A 76 -38.93 55.81 -21.64
C SER A 76 -39.43 54.76 -22.66
N THR A 77 -38.92 53.57 -22.60
CA THR A 77 -39.38 52.43 -23.43
C THR A 77 -40.62 51.72 -22.86
N LEU A 78 -41.17 52.21 -21.73
CA LEU A 78 -42.30 51.63 -21.01
C LEU A 78 -42.10 50.13 -20.66
N ARG A 79 -40.84 49.70 -20.45
CA ARG A 79 -40.50 48.35 -20.03
C ARG A 79 -40.12 48.33 -18.57
N TYR A 80 -40.56 47.28 -17.89
CA TYR A 80 -40.17 47.02 -16.51
C TYR A 80 -39.68 45.56 -16.36
N ALA A 81 -38.56 45.37 -15.67
CA ALA A 81 -38.04 44.11 -15.24
C ALA A 81 -37.72 44.18 -13.74
N ALA A 82 -37.82 43.07 -13.03
CA ALA A 82 -37.53 42.99 -11.60
C ALA A 82 -36.36 42.08 -11.30
N ASP A 83 -35.50 42.52 -10.37
CA ASP A 83 -34.38 41.73 -9.85
C ASP A 83 -34.73 41.01 -8.54
N LYS A 84 -35.84 41.36 -7.92
CA LYS A 84 -36.32 40.80 -6.63
C LYS A 84 -37.74 40.32 -6.76
N VAL A 85 -38.04 39.23 -6.04
CA VAL A 85 -39.41 38.70 -5.88
C VAL A 85 -40.28 39.70 -5.16
N GLY A 86 -41.50 39.90 -5.63
CA GLY A 86 -42.45 40.79 -5.02
C GLY A 86 -43.51 41.28 -6.00
N THR A 87 -44.44 42.04 -5.49
CA THR A 87 -45.54 42.64 -6.26
C THR A 87 -45.35 44.15 -6.31
N GLN A 88 -45.47 44.76 -7.51
CA GLN A 88 -45.40 46.19 -7.69
C GLN A 88 -46.55 46.69 -8.54
N THR A 89 -47.16 47.76 -8.11
CA THR A 89 -48.31 48.40 -8.78
C THR A 89 -47.86 49.64 -9.49
N PHE A 90 -48.29 49.83 -10.75
CA PHE A 90 -47.95 50.92 -11.65
C PHE A 90 -49.16 51.68 -12.10
N TYR A 91 -48.97 52.94 -12.40
CA TYR A 91 -49.96 53.80 -13.03
C TYR A 91 -49.27 54.75 -14.06
N ALA A 92 -50.04 55.19 -15.04
CA ALA A 92 -49.59 56.21 -15.98
C ALA A 92 -50.08 57.60 -15.57
N LEU A 93 -49.28 58.59 -15.87
CA LEU A 93 -49.64 60.01 -15.73
C LEU A 93 -49.54 60.70 -17.11
N TYR A 94 -50.58 61.45 -17.47
CA TYR A 94 -50.63 62.32 -18.66
C TYR A 94 -51.33 63.61 -18.31
N GLU A 95 -50.66 64.74 -18.51
CA GLU A 95 -51.18 66.10 -18.16
C GLU A 95 -51.83 66.17 -16.77
N GLY A 96 -51.23 65.48 -15.77
CA GLY A 96 -51.73 65.41 -14.39
C GLY A 96 -52.86 64.40 -14.13
N THR A 97 -53.40 63.78 -15.16
CA THR A 97 -54.43 62.73 -15.03
C THR A 97 -53.78 61.36 -14.83
N LYS A 98 -54.22 60.65 -13.78
CA LYS A 98 -53.75 59.28 -13.40
C LYS A 98 -54.61 58.19 -14.04
N SER A 99 -53.99 57.18 -14.58
CA SER A 99 -54.67 55.97 -15.12
C SER A 99 -55.21 55.04 -14.03
N ASN A 100 -55.84 53.97 -14.46
CA ASN A 100 -56.05 52.75 -13.65
C ASN A 100 -54.69 52.19 -13.22
N ALA A 101 -54.67 51.42 -12.14
CA ALA A 101 -53.48 50.71 -11.67
C ALA A 101 -53.31 49.36 -12.37
N VAL A 102 -52.06 48.95 -12.62
CA VAL A 102 -51.66 47.64 -13.11
C VAL A 102 -50.70 47.04 -12.12
N THR A 103 -51.01 45.87 -11.59
CA THR A 103 -50.17 45.16 -10.63
C THR A 103 -49.38 44.10 -11.35
N VAL A 104 -48.05 44.06 -11.11
CA VAL A 104 -47.10 43.12 -11.68
C VAL A 104 -46.46 42.34 -10.57
N THR A 105 -46.49 40.99 -10.68
CA THR A 105 -45.85 40.07 -9.74
C THR A 105 -44.57 39.52 -10.32
N ALA A 106 -43.44 39.76 -9.65
CA ALA A 106 -42.17 39.11 -9.93
C ALA A 106 -42.04 37.81 -9.10
N THR A 107 -41.94 36.68 -9.76
CA THR A 107 -41.83 35.36 -9.15
C THR A 107 -40.42 34.89 -9.04
N GLN A 108 -40.15 34.01 -8.09
CA GLN A 108 -38.85 33.38 -7.89
C GLN A 108 -38.41 32.63 -9.14
N ILE A 109 -37.10 32.72 -9.46
CA ILE A 109 -36.46 31.86 -10.47
C ILE A 109 -36.25 30.46 -9.89
N VAL A 110 -36.39 29.45 -10.72
CA VAL A 110 -36.11 28.06 -10.34
C VAL A 110 -34.71 27.73 -10.79
N VAL A 111 -33.80 27.51 -9.83
CA VAL A 111 -32.42 27.08 -10.12
C VAL A 111 -32.35 25.57 -10.04
N THR A 112 -31.79 24.95 -11.09
CA THR A 112 -31.59 23.49 -11.18
C THR A 112 -30.13 23.21 -11.44
N LEU A 113 -29.52 22.32 -10.64
CA LEU A 113 -28.21 21.76 -10.90
C LEU A 113 -28.36 20.41 -11.62
N LYS A 114 -27.74 20.28 -12.78
CA LYS A 114 -27.68 19.01 -13.55
C LYS A 114 -26.26 18.47 -13.57
N VAL A 115 -26.13 17.16 -13.66
CA VAL A 115 -24.86 16.44 -13.81
C VAL A 115 -24.95 15.51 -15.02
N ASP A 116 -23.83 15.31 -15.72
CA ASP A 116 -23.74 14.38 -16.85
C ASP A 116 -23.75 12.91 -16.39
N ARG A 117 -23.27 12.67 -15.15
CA ARG A 117 -23.24 11.34 -14.51
C ARG A 117 -23.33 11.46 -12.99
N THR A 118 -23.81 10.41 -12.34
CA THR A 118 -23.94 10.34 -10.88
C THR A 118 -22.95 9.38 -10.21
N SER A 119 -22.06 8.74 -11.00
CA SER A 119 -21.05 7.82 -10.48
C SER A 119 -19.72 8.06 -11.19
N ILE A 120 -18.62 8.07 -10.40
CA ILE A 120 -17.23 8.20 -10.86
C ILE A 120 -16.31 7.27 -10.07
N ARG A 121 -15.10 7.03 -10.60
CA ARG A 121 -14.06 6.26 -9.92
C ARG A 121 -13.08 7.21 -9.24
N PRO A 122 -12.84 7.08 -7.94
CA PRO A 122 -11.92 7.93 -7.21
C PRO A 122 -10.47 7.70 -7.64
N GLY A 123 -9.64 8.75 -7.60
CA GLY A 123 -8.23 8.70 -7.95
C GLY A 123 -7.94 8.44 -9.44
N THR A 124 -8.93 8.57 -10.30
CA THR A 124 -8.82 8.44 -11.76
C THR A 124 -9.07 9.78 -12.45
N ALA A 125 -8.97 9.81 -13.78
CA ALA A 125 -9.35 10.98 -14.58
C ALA A 125 -10.87 11.14 -14.76
N ASP A 126 -11.69 10.29 -14.12
CA ASP A 126 -13.14 10.42 -14.20
C ASP A 126 -13.60 11.72 -13.55
N GLN A 127 -14.44 12.46 -14.28
CA GLN A 127 -14.99 13.73 -13.81
C GLN A 127 -16.50 13.78 -14.03
N VAL A 128 -17.18 14.49 -13.16
CA VAL A 128 -18.57 14.92 -13.32
C VAL A 128 -18.57 16.33 -13.88
N HIS A 129 -19.41 16.58 -14.87
CA HIS A 129 -19.66 17.91 -15.40
C HIS A 129 -20.99 18.43 -14.91
N PHE A 130 -20.96 19.66 -14.40
CA PHE A 130 -22.14 20.32 -13.87
C PHE A 130 -22.67 21.37 -14.85
N THR A 131 -23.98 21.46 -14.94
CA THR A 131 -24.70 22.52 -15.67
C THR A 131 -25.73 23.13 -14.73
N VAL A 132 -25.77 24.44 -14.64
CA VAL A 132 -26.75 25.18 -13.83
C VAL A 132 -27.75 25.84 -14.76
N LEU A 133 -29.01 25.53 -14.54
CA LEU A 133 -30.12 26.15 -15.28
C LEU A 133 -30.94 27.06 -14.35
N ALA A 134 -31.36 28.21 -14.87
CA ALA A 134 -32.32 29.09 -14.23
C ALA A 134 -33.55 29.25 -15.15
N ASP A 135 -34.69 28.69 -14.75
CA ASP A 135 -35.90 28.61 -15.61
C ASP A 135 -35.57 28.08 -17.03
N ASP A 136 -34.76 26.99 -17.08
CA ASP A 136 -34.28 26.30 -18.29
C ASP A 136 -33.21 27.05 -19.14
N GLU A 137 -32.81 28.27 -18.78
CA GLU A 137 -31.69 28.98 -19.38
C GLU A 137 -30.37 28.57 -18.72
N ASP A 138 -29.33 28.28 -19.51
CA ASP A 138 -27.99 27.96 -18.98
C ASP A 138 -27.33 29.20 -18.37
N VAL A 139 -27.12 29.15 -17.07
CA VAL A 139 -26.49 30.20 -16.27
C VAL A 139 -25.21 29.73 -15.58
N THR A 140 -24.64 28.60 -16.03
CA THR A 140 -23.49 27.94 -15.42
C THR A 140 -22.33 28.91 -15.19
N ALA A 141 -21.98 29.72 -16.18
CA ALA A 141 -20.86 30.68 -16.11
C ALA A 141 -21.06 31.80 -15.07
N SER A 142 -22.30 32.07 -14.68
CA SER A 142 -22.68 33.12 -13.71
C SER A 142 -23.09 32.54 -12.34
N SER A 143 -22.96 31.25 -12.14
CA SER A 143 -23.39 30.53 -10.95
C SER A 143 -22.20 30.10 -10.10
N SER A 144 -22.45 29.82 -8.83
CA SER A 144 -21.49 29.15 -7.94
C SER A 144 -22.00 27.74 -7.66
N ILE A 145 -21.11 26.75 -7.82
CA ILE A 145 -21.38 25.35 -7.47
C ILE A 145 -20.63 25.06 -6.18
N LEU A 146 -21.34 24.57 -5.18
CA LEU A 146 -20.81 24.28 -3.86
C LEU A 146 -20.95 22.79 -3.54
N ARG A 147 -19.89 22.24 -2.93
CA ARG A 147 -19.94 20.90 -2.32
C ARG A 147 -20.33 21.04 -0.86
N ARG A 148 -21.30 20.25 -0.45
CA ARG A 148 -21.70 20.12 0.94
C ARG A 148 -20.70 19.26 1.71
N GLY A 149 -20.30 19.68 2.91
CA GLY A 149 -19.41 18.98 3.83
C GLY A 149 -19.52 19.57 5.22
N GLU A 150 -18.62 19.28 6.13
CA GLU A 150 -18.52 19.98 7.42
C GLU A 150 -18.31 21.48 7.22
N THR A 151 -17.56 21.85 6.19
CA THR A 151 -17.47 23.19 5.63
C THR A 151 -17.86 23.13 4.16
N GLU A 152 -18.74 24.05 3.75
CA GLU A 152 -19.13 24.18 2.35
C GLU A 152 -17.95 24.68 1.53
N THR A 153 -17.65 23.99 0.41
CA THR A 153 -16.53 24.30 -0.44
C THR A 153 -17.02 24.66 -1.84
N LYS A 154 -16.68 25.86 -2.32
CA LYS A 154 -16.96 26.27 -3.69
C LYS A 154 -16.04 25.52 -4.66
N LEU A 155 -16.59 25.03 -5.76
CA LEU A 155 -15.79 24.46 -6.85
C LEU A 155 -15.13 25.59 -7.66
N GLU A 156 -13.87 25.38 -8.04
CA GLU A 156 -13.12 26.27 -8.93
C GLU A 156 -13.39 25.96 -10.42
N GLY A 157 -14.63 25.66 -10.76
CA GLY A 157 -15.01 25.34 -12.13
C GLY A 157 -16.34 24.61 -12.17
N THR A 158 -16.56 23.93 -13.28
CA THR A 158 -17.80 23.20 -13.56
C THR A 158 -17.62 21.70 -13.57
N THR A 159 -16.48 21.21 -13.06
CA THR A 159 -16.16 19.77 -12.99
C THR A 159 -15.76 19.38 -11.58
N PHE A 160 -15.94 18.11 -11.27
CA PHE A 160 -15.49 17.50 -10.02
C PHE A 160 -14.89 16.12 -10.29
N SER A 161 -13.73 15.83 -9.70
CA SER A 161 -13.15 14.50 -9.55
C SER A 161 -13.00 14.16 -8.07
N ALA A 162 -13.13 12.90 -7.72
CA ALA A 162 -12.98 12.44 -6.35
C ALA A 162 -11.62 11.78 -6.13
N ASP A 163 -10.90 12.16 -5.06
CA ASP A 163 -9.68 11.49 -4.64
C ASP A 163 -9.96 10.26 -3.77
N LYS A 164 -11.14 10.20 -3.18
CA LYS A 164 -11.58 9.14 -2.26
C LYS A 164 -12.98 8.68 -2.62
N SER A 165 -13.27 7.43 -2.31
CA SER A 165 -14.62 6.89 -2.34
C SER A 165 -15.52 7.56 -1.31
N GLY A 166 -16.79 7.64 -1.65
CA GLY A 166 -17.82 8.24 -0.82
C GLY A 166 -18.90 8.93 -1.61
N ASP A 167 -19.90 9.45 -0.90
CA ASP A 167 -20.98 10.25 -1.45
C ASP A 167 -20.64 11.73 -1.33
N TYR A 168 -20.70 12.43 -2.45
CA TYR A 168 -20.46 13.86 -2.55
C TYR A 168 -21.74 14.55 -2.99
N THR A 169 -22.18 15.53 -2.21
CA THR A 169 -23.42 16.27 -2.46
C THR A 169 -23.10 17.68 -2.90
N PHE A 170 -23.77 18.15 -3.95
CA PHE A 170 -23.55 19.47 -4.56
C PHE A 170 -24.86 20.21 -4.70
N TYR A 171 -24.78 21.53 -4.71
CA TYR A 171 -25.87 22.43 -5.05
C TYR A 171 -25.30 23.66 -5.74
N ALA A 172 -26.16 24.38 -6.46
CA ALA A 172 -25.79 25.62 -7.13
C ALA A 172 -26.47 26.83 -6.49
N ILE A 173 -25.80 27.97 -6.57
CA ILE A 173 -26.38 29.28 -6.21
C ILE A 173 -26.28 30.19 -7.43
N TYR A 174 -27.41 30.75 -7.82
CA TYR A 174 -27.53 31.79 -8.82
C TYR A 174 -28.42 32.90 -8.31
N ARG A 175 -27.97 34.16 -8.28
CA ARG A 175 -28.70 35.35 -7.78
C ARG A 175 -29.39 35.13 -6.42
N ASN A 176 -28.66 34.50 -5.47
CA ASN A 176 -29.13 34.12 -4.12
C ASN A 176 -30.16 32.98 -4.07
N GLU A 177 -30.58 32.45 -5.21
CA GLU A 177 -31.45 31.27 -5.26
C GLU A 177 -30.63 30.01 -5.30
N ARG A 178 -31.03 29.00 -4.48
CA ARG A 178 -30.34 27.73 -4.34
C ARG A 178 -31.08 26.63 -5.09
N SER A 179 -30.35 25.78 -5.78
CA SER A 179 -30.89 24.57 -6.39
C SER A 179 -31.18 23.48 -5.35
N ALA A 180 -31.93 22.47 -5.77
CA ALA A 180 -31.93 21.17 -5.08
C ALA A 180 -30.50 20.57 -5.09
N GLU A 181 -30.23 19.68 -4.14
CA GLU A 181 -28.97 18.96 -4.02
C GLU A 181 -28.90 17.81 -5.03
N VAL A 182 -27.71 17.57 -5.56
CA VAL A 182 -27.38 16.43 -6.44
C VAL A 182 -26.25 15.63 -5.78
N ALA A 183 -26.43 14.32 -5.68
CA ALA A 183 -25.42 13.40 -5.16
C ALA A 183 -24.61 12.79 -6.31
N VAL A 184 -23.30 12.66 -6.07
CA VAL A 184 -22.34 11.94 -6.92
C VAL A 184 -21.68 10.88 -6.07
N HIS A 185 -21.77 9.63 -6.48
CA HIS A 185 -21.17 8.49 -5.80
C HIS A 185 -19.80 8.17 -6.40
N ALA A 186 -18.74 8.19 -5.59
CA ALA A 186 -17.41 7.76 -5.98
C ALA A 186 -17.10 6.39 -5.39
N ALA A 187 -16.90 5.37 -6.23
CA ALA A 187 -16.59 4.02 -5.80
C ALA A 187 -15.64 3.32 -6.80
N ALA A 188 -14.86 2.36 -6.31
CA ALA A 188 -14.01 1.52 -7.16
C ALA A 188 -14.87 0.74 -8.18
N GLY A 189 -14.41 0.67 -9.42
CA GLY A 189 -15.05 -0.13 -10.48
C GLY A 189 -14.64 -1.59 -10.44
N SER A 190 -13.37 -1.88 -10.07
CA SER A 190 -12.83 -3.24 -10.00
C SER A 190 -11.79 -3.35 -8.89
N VAL A 191 -11.78 -4.49 -8.20
CA VAL A 191 -10.77 -4.84 -7.19
C VAL A 191 -10.09 -6.14 -7.60
N THR A 192 -8.76 -6.16 -7.57
CA THR A 192 -7.95 -7.34 -7.88
C THR A 192 -7.04 -7.67 -6.70
N LEU A 193 -7.05 -8.95 -6.31
CA LEU A 193 -6.12 -9.51 -5.33
C LEU A 193 -5.04 -10.30 -6.05
N ARG A 194 -3.77 -10.12 -5.67
CA ARG A 194 -2.64 -10.92 -6.13
C ARG A 194 -1.86 -11.45 -4.94
N ALA A 195 -1.34 -12.67 -5.09
CA ALA A 195 -0.39 -13.28 -4.17
C ALA A 195 1.00 -13.33 -4.85
N ASP A 196 2.07 -13.12 -4.09
CA ASP A 196 3.46 -13.21 -4.56
C ASP A 196 3.83 -14.65 -4.95
N ARG A 197 3.14 -15.63 -4.36
CA ARG A 197 3.29 -17.06 -4.63
C ARG A 197 1.97 -17.81 -4.40
N SER A 198 1.81 -18.94 -5.07
CA SER A 198 0.61 -19.78 -4.98
C SER A 198 0.80 -21.01 -4.08
N ALA A 199 2.01 -21.24 -3.53
CA ALA A 199 2.30 -22.38 -2.66
C ALA A 199 3.31 -22.01 -1.57
N ILE A 200 3.12 -22.59 -0.38
CA ILE A 200 4.01 -22.49 0.79
C ILE A 200 4.09 -23.85 1.51
N HIS A 201 5.07 -23.99 2.40
CA HIS A 201 5.05 -25.07 3.38
C HIS A 201 4.25 -24.63 4.62
N ALA A 202 3.49 -25.57 5.16
CA ALA A 202 2.71 -25.39 6.39
C ALA A 202 3.60 -25.52 7.63
N ASP A 203 4.59 -24.65 7.78
CA ASP A 203 5.59 -24.66 8.84
C ASP A 203 5.49 -23.45 9.80
N GLY A 204 4.51 -22.57 9.55
CA GLY A 204 4.24 -21.38 10.34
C GLY A 204 5.17 -20.20 10.09
N SER A 205 6.11 -20.30 9.14
CA SER A 205 7.09 -19.26 8.89
C SER A 205 7.23 -18.84 7.43
N GLU A 206 6.90 -19.71 6.48
CA GLU A 206 6.73 -19.25 5.09
C GLU A 206 5.47 -18.40 4.99
N ALA A 207 5.62 -17.22 4.40
CA ALA A 207 4.54 -16.28 4.22
C ALA A 207 4.21 -16.09 2.75
N VAL A 208 2.92 -15.92 2.47
CA VAL A 208 2.41 -15.36 1.21
C VAL A 208 2.13 -13.89 1.44
N ALA A 209 2.68 -13.03 0.60
CA ALA A 209 2.38 -11.61 0.60
C ALA A 209 1.31 -11.30 -0.45
N PHE A 210 0.31 -10.53 -0.05
CA PHE A 210 -0.77 -10.12 -0.92
C PHE A 210 -0.66 -8.65 -1.30
N THR A 211 -1.07 -8.35 -2.54
CA THR A 211 -1.22 -7.00 -3.05
C THR A 211 -2.65 -6.82 -3.58
N VAL A 212 -3.28 -5.72 -3.25
CA VAL A 212 -4.62 -5.37 -3.70
C VAL A 212 -4.57 -4.13 -4.58
N THR A 213 -5.16 -4.20 -5.76
CA THR A 213 -5.31 -3.04 -6.62
C THR A 213 -6.78 -2.76 -6.90
N ALA A 214 -7.16 -1.47 -6.91
CA ALA A 214 -8.46 -1.01 -7.33
C ALA A 214 -8.28 -0.10 -8.55
N ASP A 215 -8.92 -0.45 -9.66
CA ASP A 215 -8.79 0.28 -10.95
C ASP A 215 -7.32 0.53 -11.36
N GLY A 216 -6.42 -0.42 -11.04
CA GLY A 216 -4.99 -0.35 -11.35
C GLY A 216 -4.12 0.37 -10.31
N HIS A 217 -4.70 0.99 -9.29
CA HIS A 217 -3.98 1.67 -8.21
C HIS A 217 -3.81 0.75 -7.00
N ASP A 218 -2.64 0.79 -6.35
CA ASP A 218 -2.38 0.02 -5.14
C ASP A 218 -3.21 0.58 -3.96
N VAL A 219 -4.06 -0.28 -3.41
CA VAL A 219 -4.92 0.00 -2.25
C VAL A 219 -4.69 -1.00 -1.12
N THR A 220 -3.56 -1.73 -1.14
CA THR A 220 -3.26 -2.83 -0.23
C THR A 220 -3.45 -2.45 1.24
N ASP A 221 -2.96 -1.27 1.65
CA ASP A 221 -3.06 -0.80 3.04
C ASP A 221 -4.48 -0.37 3.46
N LYS A 222 -5.42 -0.27 2.51
CA LYS A 222 -6.80 0.19 2.74
C LYS A 222 -7.83 -0.91 2.53
N ALA A 223 -7.44 -1.99 1.86
CA ALA A 223 -8.31 -3.11 1.57
C ALA A 223 -8.34 -4.11 2.72
N VAL A 224 -9.44 -4.81 2.87
CA VAL A 224 -9.56 -5.95 3.78
C VAL A 224 -9.36 -7.24 3.00
N ILE A 225 -8.32 -8.00 3.36
CA ILE A 225 -8.06 -9.32 2.78
C ILE A 225 -8.66 -10.36 3.72
N SER A 226 -9.47 -11.26 3.19
CA SER A 226 -10.17 -12.28 3.97
C SER A 226 -9.84 -13.68 3.47
N LEU A 227 -9.56 -14.59 4.40
CA LEU A 227 -9.57 -16.03 4.18
C LEU A 227 -11.02 -16.51 4.14
N ARG A 228 -11.37 -17.23 3.08
CA ARG A 228 -12.69 -17.84 2.97
C ARG A 228 -12.82 -19.03 3.92
N SER A 229 -13.74 -18.91 4.84
CA SER A 229 -14.09 -19.93 5.84
C SER A 229 -15.56 -19.73 6.27
N THR A 230 -15.99 -20.38 7.33
CA THR A 230 -17.33 -20.21 7.87
C THR A 230 -17.26 -19.96 9.38
N PRO A 231 -17.31 -18.69 9.83
CA PRO A 231 -17.35 -17.42 9.06
C PRO A 231 -16.01 -17.08 8.40
N ASP A 232 -16.03 -16.16 7.42
CA ASP A 232 -14.81 -15.64 6.79
C ASP A 232 -13.92 -14.91 7.81
N ILE A 233 -12.60 -15.07 7.68
CA ILE A 233 -11.61 -14.52 8.62
C ILE A 233 -10.80 -13.42 7.94
N ALA A 234 -10.89 -12.19 8.42
CA ALA A 234 -10.04 -11.10 7.96
C ALA A 234 -8.60 -11.32 8.42
N LEU A 235 -7.64 -11.11 7.52
CA LEU A 235 -6.21 -11.16 7.84
C LEU A 235 -5.80 -9.92 8.64
N ILE A 236 -4.89 -10.11 9.58
CA ILE A 236 -4.17 -9.01 10.23
C ILE A 236 -2.95 -8.67 9.35
N GLY A 237 -3.04 -7.56 8.62
CA GLY A 237 -2.03 -7.16 7.62
C GLY A 237 -2.22 -7.88 6.28
N HIS A 238 -1.12 -7.98 5.50
CA HIS A 238 -1.19 -8.44 4.10
C HIS A 238 -0.47 -9.77 3.87
N ASN A 239 -0.08 -10.46 4.95
CA ASN A 239 0.66 -11.71 4.88
C ASN A 239 -0.16 -12.86 5.47
N PHE A 240 0.00 -14.05 4.89
CA PHE A 240 -0.59 -15.28 5.39
C PHE A 240 0.48 -16.32 5.66
N THR A 241 0.44 -16.93 6.83
CA THR A 241 1.22 -18.10 7.22
C THR A 241 0.29 -19.15 7.83
N THR A 242 0.67 -20.42 7.77
CA THR A 242 -0.10 -21.49 8.40
C THR A 242 0.80 -22.64 8.88
N THR A 243 0.36 -23.36 9.89
CA THR A 243 0.96 -24.63 10.34
C THR A 243 0.17 -25.86 9.88
N GLU A 244 -0.95 -25.64 9.17
CA GLU A 244 -1.81 -26.72 8.68
C GLU A 244 -1.73 -26.82 7.17
N ALA A 245 -1.54 -28.02 6.65
CA ALA A 245 -1.57 -28.27 5.21
C ALA A 245 -3.02 -28.18 4.71
N GLY A 246 -3.21 -27.54 3.55
CA GLY A 246 -4.54 -27.36 2.98
C GLY A 246 -4.52 -26.41 1.79
N ASP A 247 -5.67 -26.26 1.17
CA ASP A 247 -5.93 -25.28 0.12
C ASP A 247 -6.71 -24.11 0.73
N TYR A 248 -6.14 -22.93 0.64
CA TYR A 248 -6.67 -21.70 1.22
C TYR A 248 -7.12 -20.76 0.09
N ALA A 249 -8.32 -20.22 0.19
CA ALA A 249 -8.87 -19.25 -0.76
C ALA A 249 -9.00 -17.89 -0.08
N PHE A 250 -8.53 -16.86 -0.77
CA PHE A 250 -8.53 -15.48 -0.28
C PHE A 250 -9.24 -14.57 -1.27
N TYR A 251 -9.85 -13.54 -0.76
CA TYR A 251 -10.39 -12.43 -1.54
C TYR A 251 -10.12 -11.11 -0.82
N ALA A 252 -10.14 -10.02 -1.56
CA ALA A 252 -10.05 -8.68 -1.01
C ALA A 252 -11.37 -7.94 -1.16
N THR A 253 -11.68 -7.05 -0.22
CA THR A 253 -12.79 -6.11 -0.31
C THR A 253 -12.27 -4.69 -0.13
N TYR A 254 -12.62 -3.81 -1.06
CA TYR A 254 -12.32 -2.39 -1.01
C TYR A 254 -13.53 -1.61 -1.53
N ASP A 255 -13.99 -0.60 -0.78
CA ASP A 255 -15.18 0.20 -1.10
C ASP A 255 -16.44 -0.63 -1.39
N GLY A 256 -16.62 -1.74 -0.68
CA GLY A 256 -17.74 -2.65 -0.89
C GLY A 256 -17.59 -3.56 -2.13
N VAL A 257 -16.58 -3.35 -2.97
CA VAL A 257 -16.29 -4.19 -4.13
C VAL A 257 -15.37 -5.33 -3.74
N ARG A 258 -15.75 -6.56 -4.10
CA ARG A 258 -15.01 -7.79 -3.82
C ARG A 258 -14.21 -8.22 -5.04
N SER A 259 -12.95 -8.65 -4.82
CA SER A 259 -12.11 -9.25 -5.85
C SER A 259 -12.55 -10.68 -6.20
N THR A 260 -11.99 -11.24 -7.28
CA THR A 260 -11.95 -12.68 -7.49
C THR A 260 -11.09 -13.37 -6.43
N GLU A 261 -11.31 -14.67 -6.23
CA GLU A 261 -10.54 -15.46 -5.26
C GLU A 261 -9.14 -15.81 -5.79
N VAL A 262 -8.16 -15.73 -4.89
CA VAL A 262 -6.81 -16.24 -5.09
C VAL A 262 -6.61 -17.45 -4.19
N ARG A 263 -6.05 -18.53 -4.74
CA ARG A 263 -5.80 -19.78 -4.02
C ARG A 263 -4.33 -19.93 -3.70
N VAL A 264 -4.07 -20.37 -2.47
CA VAL A 264 -2.74 -20.70 -1.96
C VAL A 264 -2.78 -22.10 -1.41
N LYS A 265 -1.87 -22.96 -1.89
CA LYS A 265 -1.70 -24.31 -1.39
C LYS A 265 -0.62 -24.34 -0.31
N ALA A 266 -0.98 -24.73 0.90
CA ALA A 266 -0.02 -25.05 1.95
C ALA A 266 0.18 -26.56 1.99
N SER A 267 1.39 -27.03 1.72
CA SER A 267 1.74 -28.45 1.76
C SER A 267 2.46 -28.77 3.06
N ALA A 268 2.24 -29.99 3.56
CA ALA A 268 3.03 -30.48 4.67
C ALA A 268 4.52 -30.42 4.32
N MET A 269 5.35 -29.97 5.27
CA MET A 269 6.80 -29.90 5.07
C MET A 269 7.35 -31.33 4.90
N ALA A 270 8.15 -31.54 3.86
CA ALA A 270 8.91 -32.77 3.73
C ALA A 270 9.89 -32.88 4.90
N LEU A 271 9.95 -34.02 5.55
CA LEU A 271 10.75 -34.24 6.75
C LEU A 271 11.97 -35.16 6.53
N ASN A 272 12.19 -35.59 5.29
CA ASN A 272 13.33 -36.45 4.92
C ASN A 272 14.55 -35.60 4.51
N PHE A 273 15.11 -34.85 5.45
CA PHE A 273 16.27 -34.00 5.18
C PHE A 273 17.48 -34.80 4.71
N ALA A 274 18.08 -34.32 3.62
CA ALA A 274 19.34 -34.90 3.14
C ALA A 274 20.48 -34.54 4.10
N LYS A 275 21.17 -35.55 4.58
CA LYS A 275 22.38 -35.37 5.39
C LYS A 275 23.51 -34.77 4.55
N GLN A 276 24.08 -33.67 5.07
CA GLN A 276 25.41 -33.23 4.73
C GLN A 276 26.31 -33.38 5.95
N HIS A 277 27.53 -33.88 5.72
CA HIS A 277 28.50 -34.09 6.79
C HIS A 277 29.38 -32.85 6.96
N CYS A 278 29.81 -32.57 8.18
CA CYS A 278 30.80 -31.56 8.48
C CYS A 278 32.17 -32.23 8.63
N ILE A 279 33.12 -31.88 7.78
CA ILE A 279 34.51 -32.34 7.93
C ILE A 279 35.30 -31.20 8.60
N MET A 280 35.66 -31.40 9.85
CA MET A 280 36.43 -30.45 10.64
C MET A 280 37.89 -30.85 10.64
N GLN A 281 38.74 -30.09 9.94
CA GLN A 281 40.20 -30.26 9.97
C GLN A 281 40.81 -29.32 11.01
N PHE A 282 41.65 -29.83 11.87
CA PHE A 282 42.50 -29.06 12.77
C PHE A 282 43.91 -28.98 12.18
N SER A 283 44.39 -27.77 11.94
CA SER A 283 45.56 -27.45 11.16
C SER A 283 46.39 -26.35 11.82
N SER A 284 47.62 -26.20 11.33
CA SER A 284 48.53 -25.10 11.70
C SER A 284 49.43 -24.75 10.53
N ALA A 285 49.75 -23.47 10.37
CA ALA A 285 50.74 -23.01 9.37
C ALA A 285 52.18 -23.53 9.64
N THR A 286 52.43 -23.91 10.91
CA THR A 286 53.75 -24.50 11.32
C THR A 286 53.78 -26.02 11.20
N CYS A 287 52.68 -26.65 10.84
CA CYS A 287 52.59 -28.11 10.72
C CYS A 287 52.97 -28.58 9.31
N ALA A 288 54.09 -29.23 9.17
CA ALA A 288 54.63 -29.67 7.88
C ALA A 288 53.78 -30.76 7.17
N THR A 289 52.98 -31.49 7.90
CA THR A 289 52.13 -32.58 7.37
C THR A 289 50.65 -32.18 7.18
N CYS A 290 50.24 -31.00 7.66
CA CYS A 290 48.88 -30.51 7.51
C CYS A 290 48.45 -30.33 6.06
N PRO A 291 49.27 -29.84 5.13
CA PRO A 291 48.92 -29.77 3.71
C PRO A 291 48.56 -31.13 3.08
N ILE A 292 49.22 -32.22 3.54
CA ILE A 292 48.92 -33.57 3.05
C ILE A 292 47.49 -33.99 3.41
N MET A 293 47.06 -33.68 4.62
CA MET A 293 45.66 -33.93 5.04
C MET A 293 44.68 -33.04 4.28
N THR A 294 45.01 -31.77 4.08
CA THR A 294 44.15 -30.84 3.27
C THR A 294 43.94 -31.39 1.87
N THR A 295 45.00 -31.87 1.21
CA THR A 295 44.88 -32.50 -0.10
C THR A 295 43.99 -33.73 -0.06
N ALA A 296 44.20 -34.61 0.92
CA ALA A 296 43.36 -35.80 1.10
C ALA A 296 41.86 -35.48 1.30
N ILE A 297 41.54 -34.45 2.07
CA ILE A 297 40.15 -34.00 2.26
C ILE A 297 39.58 -33.46 0.95
N ASN A 298 40.35 -32.67 0.18
CA ASN A 298 39.91 -32.17 -1.12
C ASN A 298 39.62 -33.30 -2.12
N ASP A 299 40.43 -34.35 -2.11
CA ASP A 299 40.20 -35.55 -2.93
C ASP A 299 38.88 -36.24 -2.52
N ILE A 300 38.64 -36.42 -1.21
CA ILE A 300 37.40 -36.97 -0.71
C ILE A 300 36.20 -36.11 -1.13
N MET A 301 36.32 -34.78 -1.02
CA MET A 301 35.25 -33.84 -1.44
C MET A 301 34.94 -33.98 -2.94
N THR A 302 35.96 -34.19 -3.77
CA THR A 302 35.81 -34.42 -5.22
C THR A 302 35.08 -35.74 -5.50
N LEU A 303 35.36 -36.80 -4.73
CA LEU A 303 34.75 -38.11 -4.88
C LEU A 303 33.31 -38.19 -4.28
N THR A 304 32.99 -37.26 -3.41
CA THR A 304 31.66 -37.21 -2.72
C THR A 304 31.00 -35.84 -2.88
N PRO A 305 30.70 -35.39 -4.11
CA PRO A 305 30.24 -34.05 -4.36
C PRO A 305 28.92 -33.77 -3.63
N GLY A 306 28.90 -32.65 -2.88
CA GLY A 306 27.71 -32.20 -2.13
C GLY A 306 27.33 -33.05 -0.92
N ARG A 307 28.17 -34.02 -0.51
CA ARG A 307 27.91 -34.87 0.68
C ARG A 307 28.50 -34.26 1.95
N ALA A 308 29.51 -33.42 1.87
CA ALA A 308 30.15 -32.83 3.02
C ALA A 308 30.45 -31.32 2.81
N VAL A 309 30.69 -30.64 3.91
CA VAL A 309 31.16 -29.25 3.98
C VAL A 309 32.41 -29.23 4.84
N PRO A 310 33.59 -28.86 4.30
CA PRO A 310 34.83 -28.76 5.06
C PRO A 310 34.91 -27.44 5.82
N ILE A 311 35.43 -27.50 7.05
CA ILE A 311 35.85 -26.37 7.87
C ILE A 311 37.26 -26.65 8.36
N VAL A 312 38.20 -25.70 8.17
CA VAL A 312 39.56 -25.80 8.66
C VAL A 312 39.74 -24.84 9.84
N PHE A 313 40.04 -25.40 10.98
CA PHE A 313 40.37 -24.65 12.20
C PHE A 313 41.90 -24.54 12.29
N HIS A 314 42.42 -23.33 12.08
CA HIS A 314 43.85 -23.04 12.29
C HIS A 314 44.08 -22.65 13.75
N VAL A 315 44.78 -23.48 14.47
CA VAL A 315 45.17 -23.30 15.89
C VAL A 315 46.43 -22.46 16.05
N SER A 316 46.85 -21.73 15.01
CA SER A 316 48.05 -20.90 14.98
C SER A 316 47.79 -19.51 14.39
N GLN A 317 48.83 -18.81 13.97
CA GLN A 317 48.88 -17.40 13.60
C GLN A 317 47.80 -16.86 12.65
N LEU A 318 47.14 -17.69 11.85
CA LEU A 318 46.00 -17.25 11.01
C LEU A 318 44.77 -16.82 11.85
N CYS A 319 44.72 -17.24 13.11
CA CYS A 319 43.67 -16.84 14.06
C CYS A 319 43.97 -15.55 14.83
N PHE A 320 45.14 -14.92 14.60
CA PHE A 320 45.55 -13.70 15.33
C PHE A 320 44.63 -12.50 15.18
N ASN A 321 43.76 -12.51 14.21
CA ASN A 321 42.82 -11.42 14.01
C ASN A 321 41.65 -11.45 15.02
N TYR A 322 41.44 -12.59 15.66
CA TYR A 322 40.36 -12.81 16.61
C TYR A 322 40.86 -13.61 17.82
N PRO A 323 41.44 -12.94 18.82
CA PRO A 323 41.97 -13.61 20.01
C PRO A 323 40.96 -14.51 20.72
N GLU A 324 39.67 -14.11 20.75
CA GLU A 324 38.59 -14.86 21.33
C GLU A 324 38.32 -16.19 20.57
N LEU A 325 38.41 -16.15 19.25
CA LEU A 325 38.28 -17.35 18.42
C LEU A 325 39.43 -18.33 18.64
N TYR A 326 40.65 -17.82 18.86
CA TYR A 326 41.82 -18.68 19.12
C TYR A 326 41.63 -19.52 20.40
N GLY A 327 41.14 -18.93 21.48
CA GLY A 327 40.83 -19.65 22.70
C GLY A 327 39.77 -20.76 22.49
N VAL A 328 38.70 -20.44 21.82
CA VAL A 328 37.61 -21.38 21.48
C VAL A 328 38.11 -22.50 20.58
N LEU A 329 38.91 -22.18 19.55
CA LEU A 329 39.40 -23.16 18.59
C LEU A 329 40.53 -24.04 19.15
N SER A 330 41.45 -23.49 19.94
CA SER A 330 42.50 -24.26 20.59
C SER A 330 41.90 -25.24 21.61
N GLU A 331 40.98 -24.80 22.42
CA GLU A 331 40.28 -25.66 23.35
C GLU A 331 39.47 -26.78 22.68
N THR A 332 38.81 -26.47 21.56
CA THR A 332 38.12 -27.48 20.74
C THR A 332 39.12 -28.48 20.13
N ALA A 333 40.23 -27.99 19.60
CA ALA A 333 41.27 -28.84 19.04
C ALA A 333 41.93 -29.73 20.11
N ASP A 334 42.25 -29.16 21.27
CA ASP A 334 42.91 -29.88 22.36
C ASP A 334 42.02 -31.00 22.93
N ARG A 335 40.72 -30.78 22.98
CA ARG A 335 39.74 -31.74 23.50
C ARG A 335 39.34 -32.81 22.49
N LEU A 336 39.11 -32.42 21.22
CA LEU A 336 38.61 -33.34 20.19
C LEU A 336 39.75 -34.00 19.41
N CYS A 337 40.87 -33.28 19.18
CA CYS A 337 41.96 -33.69 18.35
C CYS A 337 43.31 -33.13 18.87
N PRO A 338 43.89 -33.70 19.94
CA PRO A 338 45.10 -33.17 20.58
C PRO A 338 46.37 -33.23 19.74
N ALA A 339 46.31 -33.80 18.55
CA ALA A 339 47.47 -33.89 17.62
C ALA A 339 47.11 -33.34 16.24
N TRP A 340 48.07 -32.72 15.56
CA TRP A 340 47.93 -32.15 14.21
C TRP A 340 48.82 -32.92 13.20
N PRO A 341 48.31 -33.13 11.97
CA PRO A 341 46.95 -32.88 11.49
C PRO A 341 45.94 -33.86 12.05
N SER A 342 44.72 -33.36 12.25
CA SER A 342 43.55 -34.19 12.65
C SER A 342 42.34 -33.76 11.88
N ALA A 343 41.42 -34.68 11.61
CA ALA A 343 40.13 -34.38 11.04
C ALA A 343 39.03 -35.22 11.72
N LEU A 344 37.86 -34.62 11.88
CA LEU A 344 36.66 -35.26 12.39
C LEU A 344 35.53 -35.12 11.37
N VAL A 345 34.80 -36.20 11.17
CA VAL A 345 33.47 -36.14 10.52
C VAL A 345 32.41 -36.02 11.62
N ASP A 346 31.59 -34.99 11.51
CA ASP A 346 30.48 -34.71 12.39
C ASP A 346 30.81 -34.62 13.90
N MET A 347 32.02 -34.18 14.26
CA MET A 347 32.53 -34.13 15.64
C MET A 347 32.53 -35.50 16.35
N HIS A 348 32.41 -36.57 15.62
CA HIS A 348 32.28 -37.91 16.16
C HIS A 348 33.39 -38.87 15.67
N THR A 349 33.57 -38.97 14.35
CA THR A 349 34.47 -39.97 13.77
C THR A 349 35.77 -39.34 13.36
N LYS A 350 36.88 -39.79 13.93
CA LYS A 350 38.23 -39.37 13.54
C LYS A 350 38.61 -40.00 12.21
N VAL A 351 39.07 -39.14 11.29
CA VAL A 351 39.53 -39.57 9.96
C VAL A 351 41.06 -39.38 9.88
N ASN A 352 41.77 -40.46 9.74
CA ASN A 352 43.22 -40.45 9.62
C ASN A 352 43.63 -40.55 8.16
N VAL A 353 43.48 -39.45 7.42
CA VAL A 353 43.77 -39.36 5.98
C VAL A 353 45.03 -38.54 5.75
N TYR A 354 46.16 -38.96 6.26
CA TYR A 354 47.44 -38.27 6.01
C TYR A 354 48.57 -39.27 5.70
N ARG A 355 49.61 -38.80 5.11
CA ARG A 355 50.90 -39.34 4.71
C ARG A 355 51.02 -40.87 4.41
N THR A 356 50.32 -41.70 5.11
CA THR A 356 50.23 -43.15 4.91
C THR A 356 48.79 -43.61 4.69
N ALA A 357 47.91 -42.66 4.31
CA ALA A 357 46.52 -43.03 4.05
C ALA A 357 46.51 -43.98 2.85
N THR A 358 46.25 -45.27 3.17
CA THR A 358 45.98 -46.27 2.18
C THR A 358 44.67 -45.99 1.48
N ARG A 359 44.45 -46.53 0.30
CA ARG A 359 43.17 -46.50 -0.40
C ARG A 359 42.00 -46.94 0.51
N GLU A 360 42.27 -47.82 1.47
CA GLU A 360 41.34 -48.29 2.46
C GLU A 360 40.85 -47.14 3.38
N LYS A 361 41.73 -46.24 3.84
CA LYS A 361 41.36 -45.11 4.70
C LYS A 361 40.53 -44.08 3.97
N PHE A 362 40.80 -43.82 2.68
CA PHE A 362 39.92 -43.02 1.84
C PHE A 362 38.56 -43.68 1.65
N ASN A 363 38.50 -44.96 1.37
CA ASN A 363 37.27 -45.70 1.22
C ASN A 363 36.46 -45.72 2.53
N GLU A 364 37.12 -45.82 3.67
CA GLU A 364 36.45 -45.72 4.99
C GLU A 364 35.80 -44.35 5.16
N ALA A 365 36.50 -43.26 4.88
CA ALA A 365 35.90 -41.92 4.93
C ALA A 365 34.74 -41.74 3.95
N ILE A 366 34.90 -42.23 2.70
CA ILE A 366 33.82 -42.19 1.70
C ILE A 366 32.63 -43.06 2.16
N TRP A 367 32.88 -44.22 2.75
CA TRP A 367 31.83 -45.10 3.29
C TRP A 367 31.07 -44.40 4.42
N ILE A 368 31.76 -43.73 5.36
CA ILE A 368 31.17 -42.93 6.43
C ILE A 368 30.25 -41.85 5.83
N LEU A 369 30.69 -41.10 4.85
CA LEU A 369 29.93 -40.04 4.20
C LEU A 369 28.69 -40.54 3.44
N ASN A 370 28.67 -41.81 3.06
CA ASN A 370 27.54 -42.40 2.30
C ASN A 370 26.59 -43.29 3.14
N SER A 371 26.99 -43.71 4.34
CA SER A 371 26.29 -44.73 5.11
C SER A 371 25.36 -44.21 6.21
N TYR A 372 25.32 -42.90 6.47
CA TYR A 372 24.49 -42.33 7.53
C TYR A 372 23.01 -42.26 7.15
N ALA A 373 22.16 -42.46 8.15
CA ALA A 373 20.73 -42.22 8.07
C ALA A 373 20.41 -40.75 7.76
N PRO A 374 19.21 -40.44 7.23
CA PRO A 374 18.79 -39.06 7.00
C PRO A 374 19.00 -38.18 8.23
N ALA A 375 19.33 -36.90 8.01
CA ALA A 375 19.46 -35.94 9.09
C ALA A 375 18.12 -35.74 9.83
N GLN A 376 18.19 -35.51 11.14
CA GLN A 376 17.00 -35.17 11.92
C GLN A 376 16.60 -33.69 11.76
N THR A 377 17.53 -32.84 11.28
CA THR A 377 17.28 -31.43 11.01
C THR A 377 17.60 -31.07 9.57
N GLY A 378 16.81 -30.14 9.02
CA GLY A 378 17.15 -29.39 7.84
C GLY A 378 17.67 -28.00 8.22
N ILE A 379 18.52 -27.42 7.40
CA ILE A 379 19.05 -26.07 7.55
C ILE A 379 18.85 -25.33 6.25
N ALA A 380 18.20 -24.16 6.30
CA ALA A 380 18.18 -23.18 5.22
C ALA A 380 18.84 -21.89 5.71
N LEU A 381 19.62 -21.25 4.83
CA LEU A 381 20.40 -20.05 5.17
C LEU A 381 20.10 -18.93 4.18
N ARG A 382 20.08 -17.72 4.68
CA ARG A 382 20.08 -16.49 3.87
C ARG A 382 21.08 -15.52 4.48
N SER A 383 21.84 -14.84 3.65
CA SER A 383 22.79 -13.83 4.09
C SER A 383 22.72 -12.58 3.24
N SER A 384 23.13 -11.44 3.80
CA SER A 384 23.26 -10.18 3.10
C SER A 384 24.32 -9.30 3.79
N VAL A 385 24.90 -8.39 3.00
CA VAL A 385 25.75 -7.31 3.53
C VAL A 385 25.11 -5.98 3.14
N LYS A 386 24.81 -5.16 4.12
CA LYS A 386 24.22 -3.83 3.89
C LYS A 386 24.73 -2.83 4.91
N GLY A 387 25.21 -1.67 4.44
CA GLY A 387 25.62 -0.56 5.30
C GLY A 387 26.72 -0.92 6.31
N GLY A 388 27.65 -1.82 5.95
CA GLY A 388 28.70 -2.28 6.87
C GLY A 388 28.24 -3.33 7.89
N THR A 389 27.06 -3.93 7.71
CA THR A 389 26.57 -5.02 8.55
C THR A 389 26.38 -6.29 7.73
N ILE A 390 26.98 -7.40 8.18
CA ILE A 390 26.66 -8.75 7.70
C ILE A 390 25.47 -9.23 8.52
N SER A 391 24.41 -9.63 7.83
CA SER A 391 23.24 -10.27 8.43
C SER A 391 23.09 -11.67 7.85
N PHE A 392 22.87 -12.68 8.68
CA PHE A 392 22.46 -13.98 8.22
C PHE A 392 21.29 -14.52 9.02
N THR A 393 20.40 -15.20 8.34
CA THR A 393 19.24 -15.85 8.94
C THR A 393 19.36 -17.36 8.69
N ALA A 394 19.23 -18.12 9.76
CA ALA A 394 19.16 -19.59 9.73
C ALA A 394 17.75 -20.05 10.08
N ASP A 395 17.18 -20.86 9.22
CA ASP A 395 15.97 -21.61 9.48
C ASP A 395 16.38 -23.06 9.76
N VAL A 396 16.00 -23.58 10.94
CA VAL A 396 16.26 -24.96 11.34
C VAL A 396 14.92 -25.66 11.52
N ALA A 397 14.68 -26.71 10.75
CA ALA A 397 13.48 -27.53 10.83
C ALA A 397 13.80 -28.93 11.32
N ALA A 398 12.91 -29.57 12.09
CA ALA A 398 13.13 -30.88 12.66
C ALA A 398 12.18 -31.95 12.09
N ASN A 399 12.71 -33.12 11.73
CA ASN A 399 11.90 -34.28 11.40
C ASN A 399 11.59 -35.18 12.64
N LYS A 400 12.27 -34.89 13.74
CA LYS A 400 12.06 -35.56 15.04
C LYS A 400 12.06 -34.51 16.14
N THR A 401 11.08 -34.53 17.01
CA THR A 401 11.06 -33.70 18.22
C THR A 401 12.28 -33.97 19.06
N GLY A 402 13.03 -32.92 19.43
CA GLY A 402 14.23 -33.06 20.23
C GLY A 402 14.89 -31.71 20.54
N GLU A 403 15.85 -31.77 21.45
CA GLU A 403 16.71 -30.60 21.72
C GLU A 403 17.86 -30.56 20.72
N TYR A 404 18.02 -29.39 20.14
CA TYR A 404 19.06 -29.13 19.15
C TYR A 404 19.89 -27.93 19.55
N ARG A 405 21.13 -27.93 19.08
CA ARG A 405 22.05 -26.82 19.24
C ARG A 405 22.58 -26.40 17.88
N PHE A 406 23.23 -25.24 17.81
CA PHE A 406 23.58 -24.60 16.56
C PHE A 406 24.92 -23.89 16.65
N PHE A 407 25.75 -24.06 15.61
CA PHE A 407 26.93 -23.26 15.37
C PHE A 407 26.89 -22.63 13.98
N ALA A 408 27.50 -21.45 13.87
CA ALA A 408 27.78 -20.83 12.58
C ALA A 408 29.12 -20.09 12.63
N TYR A 409 29.84 -20.17 11.51
CA TYR A 409 31.13 -19.51 11.29
C TYR A 409 31.12 -18.77 9.98
N ILE A 410 31.90 -17.66 9.91
CA ILE A 410 32.40 -17.19 8.63
C ILE A 410 33.61 -18.03 8.28
N VAL A 411 33.59 -18.59 7.10
CA VAL A 411 34.66 -19.41 6.53
C VAL A 411 35.20 -18.71 5.28
N GLU A 412 36.50 -18.53 5.20
CA GLU A 412 37.16 -17.78 4.15
C GLU A 412 38.05 -18.70 3.29
N ASP A 413 38.04 -18.44 1.98
CA ASP A 413 38.88 -19.12 0.99
C ASP A 413 39.93 -18.16 0.46
N GLY A 414 41.03 -18.72 -0.07
CA GLY A 414 42.05 -17.96 -0.77
C GLY A 414 42.99 -17.13 0.11
N ILE A 415 43.13 -17.48 1.40
CA ILE A 415 44.06 -16.80 2.30
C ILE A 415 45.48 -17.18 1.96
N LYS A 416 46.28 -16.22 1.49
CA LYS A 416 47.72 -16.41 1.23
C LYS A 416 48.50 -16.20 2.52
N TYR A 417 49.17 -17.25 2.99
CA TYR A 417 50.00 -17.21 4.18
C TYR A 417 51.04 -18.33 4.12
N GLY A 418 52.24 -18.07 4.63
CA GLY A 418 53.32 -19.04 4.64
C GLY A 418 52.94 -20.33 5.39
N GLN A 419 53.11 -21.47 4.75
CA GLN A 419 52.85 -22.79 5.31
C GLN A 419 54.12 -23.62 5.33
N ARG A 420 54.45 -24.21 6.46
CA ARG A 420 55.52 -25.20 6.54
C ARG A 420 55.14 -26.44 5.75
N ILE A 421 56.00 -26.86 4.86
CA ILE A 421 55.82 -28.02 3.98
C ILE A 421 57.07 -28.92 4.09
N GLY A 422 56.90 -30.22 3.89
CA GLY A 422 57.98 -31.13 3.68
C GLY A 422 58.31 -32.11 4.79
N ASN A 423 59.35 -32.91 4.53
CA ASN A 423 59.70 -34.13 5.21
C ASN A 423 60.98 -33.98 6.04
N GLY A 424 61.08 -32.97 6.87
CA GLY A 424 62.22 -32.88 7.80
C GLY A 424 63.08 -31.64 7.66
N GLU A 425 63.01 -30.89 6.61
CA GLU A 425 63.63 -29.58 6.47
C GLU A 425 62.57 -28.50 6.71
N ASP A 426 63.01 -27.34 7.27
CA ASP A 426 62.09 -26.21 7.59
C ASP A 426 61.68 -25.43 6.35
N ALA A 427 61.25 -26.14 5.31
CA ALA A 427 60.79 -25.53 4.07
C ALA A 427 59.42 -24.86 4.31
N ILE A 428 59.34 -23.59 3.98
CA ILE A 428 58.11 -22.81 4.03
C ILE A 428 57.72 -22.44 2.60
N ASP A 429 56.49 -22.76 2.19
CA ASP A 429 55.89 -22.17 0.99
C ASP A 429 55.26 -20.82 1.41
N PRO A 430 55.87 -19.69 1.01
CA PRO A 430 55.38 -18.37 1.40
C PRO A 430 54.10 -17.97 0.67
N ASN A 431 53.76 -18.68 -0.42
CA ASN A 431 52.60 -18.41 -1.28
C ASN A 431 51.46 -19.43 -1.09
N TYR A 432 51.53 -20.27 -0.05
CA TYR A 432 50.50 -21.27 0.18
C TYR A 432 49.13 -20.65 0.33
N VAL A 433 48.11 -21.24 -0.31
CA VAL A 433 46.74 -20.78 -0.30
C VAL A 433 45.93 -21.66 0.63
N HIS A 434 45.47 -21.06 1.72
CA HIS A 434 44.57 -21.71 2.69
C HIS A 434 43.11 -21.48 2.29
N ASN A 435 42.34 -22.56 2.25
CA ASN A 435 40.91 -22.55 1.95
C ASN A 435 40.12 -23.16 3.11
N ASN A 436 38.80 -22.89 3.14
CA ASN A 436 37.89 -23.39 4.14
C ASN A 436 38.21 -22.94 5.59
N VAL A 437 38.91 -21.84 5.78
CA VAL A 437 39.42 -21.41 7.07
C VAL A 437 38.29 -20.75 7.88
N ALA A 438 37.98 -21.31 9.04
CA ALA A 438 37.08 -20.65 9.99
C ALA A 438 37.72 -19.38 10.54
N THR A 439 37.18 -18.24 10.24
CA THR A 439 37.76 -16.93 10.61
C THR A 439 36.97 -16.16 11.65
N TYR A 440 35.68 -16.40 11.79
CA TYR A 440 34.84 -15.70 12.75
C TYR A 440 33.66 -16.56 13.24
N PRO A 441 33.43 -16.71 14.55
CA PRO A 441 32.24 -17.36 15.10
C PRO A 441 31.05 -16.40 15.04
N LEU A 442 29.99 -16.77 14.36
CA LEU A 442 28.74 -15.99 14.30
C LEU A 442 27.84 -16.27 15.49
N THR A 443 28.05 -17.40 16.14
CA THR A 443 27.34 -17.80 17.34
C THR A 443 28.36 -17.93 18.49
N ALA A 444 28.43 -16.88 19.33
CA ALA A 444 29.26 -16.94 20.52
C ALA A 444 28.66 -17.91 21.55
N THR A 445 29.49 -18.79 22.11
CA THR A 445 29.10 -19.70 23.20
C THR A 445 30.25 -19.83 24.19
N ASP A 446 29.92 -20.05 25.44
CA ASP A 446 30.92 -20.28 26.50
C ASP A 446 31.55 -21.67 26.40
N ASP A 447 30.89 -22.60 25.74
CA ASP A 447 31.40 -23.95 25.46
C ASP A 447 31.38 -24.25 23.96
N PRO A 448 32.55 -24.27 23.30
CA PRO A 448 32.68 -24.46 21.87
C PRO A 448 32.25 -25.86 21.40
N ARG A 449 32.06 -26.82 22.30
CA ARG A 449 31.60 -28.18 21.94
C ARG A 449 30.10 -28.30 21.93
N SER A 450 29.42 -27.46 22.69
CA SER A 450 27.97 -27.57 22.88
C SER A 450 27.15 -26.69 21.98
N GLY A 451 27.72 -25.60 21.41
CA GLY A 451 27.00 -24.66 20.55
C GLY A 451 25.90 -23.87 21.29
N LEU A 452 25.24 -23.00 20.58
CA LEU A 452 24.11 -22.24 21.06
C LEU A 452 22.85 -23.11 21.15
N SER A 453 22.17 -23.13 22.28
CA SER A 453 20.91 -23.88 22.43
C SER A 453 19.81 -23.31 21.52
N LEU A 454 19.18 -24.15 20.75
CA LEU A 454 17.94 -23.84 20.04
C LEU A 454 16.69 -24.22 20.85
N GLY A 455 16.88 -24.95 21.96
CA GLY A 455 15.79 -25.56 22.71
C GLY A 455 15.18 -26.76 21.98
N THR A 456 13.98 -27.13 22.40
CA THR A 456 13.21 -28.22 21.76
C THR A 456 12.55 -27.71 20.49
N ILE A 457 12.81 -28.38 19.38
CA ILE A 457 12.09 -28.19 18.12
C ILE A 457 11.18 -29.40 17.90
N GLU A 458 9.89 -29.17 17.81
CA GLU A 458 8.92 -30.22 17.54
C GLU A 458 9.02 -30.72 16.09
N ARG A 459 8.66 -31.98 15.87
CA ARG A 459 8.60 -32.54 14.51
C ARG A 459 7.69 -31.73 13.59
N GLY A 460 8.22 -31.34 12.42
CA GLY A 460 7.50 -30.53 11.44
C GLY A 460 7.50 -29.03 11.74
N LYS A 461 8.11 -28.61 12.84
CA LYS A 461 8.26 -27.18 13.15
C LYS A 461 9.62 -26.67 12.72
N ARG A 462 9.68 -25.36 12.52
CA ARG A 462 10.86 -24.61 12.14
C ARG A 462 11.15 -23.51 13.16
N LEU A 463 12.42 -23.32 13.44
CA LEU A 463 12.92 -22.22 14.25
C LEU A 463 13.76 -21.30 13.38
N THR A 464 13.46 -20.00 13.36
CA THR A 464 14.24 -18.99 12.66
C THR A 464 15.08 -18.20 13.65
N ARG A 465 16.36 -17.97 13.31
CA ARG A 465 17.27 -17.10 14.05
C ARG A 465 18.01 -16.20 13.09
N THR A 466 18.10 -14.92 13.43
CA THR A 466 18.87 -13.92 12.67
C THR A 466 20.02 -13.41 13.52
N TYR A 467 21.18 -13.32 12.92
CA TYR A 467 22.42 -12.84 13.53
C TYR A 467 22.99 -11.71 12.70
N THR A 468 23.58 -10.73 13.36
CA THR A 468 24.19 -9.58 12.70
C THR A 468 25.56 -9.31 13.29
N ILE A 469 26.52 -8.96 12.44
CA ILE A 469 27.84 -8.48 12.87
C ILE A 469 28.23 -7.23 12.07
N ASP A 470 28.94 -6.34 12.72
CA ASP A 470 29.57 -5.20 12.07
C ASP A 470 30.79 -5.69 11.27
N THR A 471 30.86 -5.38 9.97
CA THR A 471 32.00 -5.73 9.12
C THR A 471 33.31 -5.13 9.62
N ARG A 472 33.26 -4.01 10.35
CA ARG A 472 34.45 -3.39 10.98
C ARG A 472 35.00 -4.26 12.09
N ALA A 473 34.15 -4.90 12.88
CA ALA A 473 34.59 -5.87 13.89
C ALA A 473 35.25 -7.08 13.25
N TYR A 474 34.82 -7.48 12.06
CA TYR A 474 35.39 -8.56 11.29
C TYR A 474 36.71 -8.18 10.58
N ASN A 475 36.86 -6.92 10.15
CA ASN A 475 37.96 -6.43 9.32
C ASN A 475 39.12 -5.79 10.12
N ILE A 476 39.17 -5.94 11.46
CA ILE A 476 40.03 -5.13 12.34
C ILE A 476 41.54 -5.19 11.96
N LYS A 477 42.01 -6.23 11.32
CA LYS A 477 43.46 -6.39 11.03
C LYS A 477 43.79 -6.84 9.60
N ARG A 478 42.81 -7.09 8.73
CA ARG A 478 43.00 -7.53 7.35
C ARG A 478 41.91 -7.02 6.45
N ASN A 479 42.29 -6.68 5.22
CA ASN A 479 41.30 -6.35 4.20
C ASN A 479 40.69 -7.67 3.68
N VAL A 480 39.56 -8.08 4.30
CA VAL A 480 38.87 -9.33 3.97
C VAL A 480 38.00 -9.13 2.74
N ASP A 481 38.20 -9.96 1.73
CA ASP A 481 37.31 -10.01 0.57
C ASP A 481 36.08 -10.86 0.90
N LEU A 482 34.95 -10.18 1.21
CA LEU A 482 33.69 -10.84 1.57
C LEU A 482 33.14 -11.73 0.42
N SER A 483 33.57 -11.53 -0.83
CA SER A 483 33.20 -12.39 -1.97
C SER A 483 33.76 -13.80 -1.85
N ARG A 484 34.85 -13.97 -1.08
CA ARG A 484 35.52 -15.25 -0.79
C ARG A 484 35.03 -15.87 0.53
N CYS A 485 34.06 -15.22 1.19
CA CYS A 485 33.55 -15.67 2.47
C CYS A 485 32.20 -16.32 2.31
N ARG A 486 31.97 -17.37 3.09
CA ARG A 486 30.67 -18.01 3.23
C ARG A 486 30.33 -18.25 4.70
N VAL A 487 29.05 -18.27 5.01
CA VAL A 487 28.53 -18.78 6.27
C VAL A 487 28.53 -20.30 6.17
N VAL A 488 29.11 -20.97 7.13
CA VAL A 488 28.93 -22.41 7.36
C VAL A 488 28.23 -22.57 8.70
N ALA A 489 27.06 -23.21 8.68
CA ALA A 489 26.24 -23.42 9.86
C ALA A 489 25.88 -24.91 10.01
N TYR A 490 25.90 -25.40 11.25
CA TYR A 490 25.52 -26.78 11.53
C TYR A 490 24.69 -26.91 12.80
N THR A 491 23.85 -27.94 12.80
CA THR A 491 23.07 -28.34 13.98
C THR A 491 23.77 -29.47 14.71
N LEU A 492 23.60 -29.48 16.02
CA LEU A 492 24.08 -30.54 16.91
C LEU A 492 22.91 -31.22 17.60
N ARG A 493 23.08 -32.51 17.85
CA ARG A 493 22.25 -33.31 18.74
C ARG A 493 23.08 -34.12 19.70
N LEU A 494 22.52 -34.46 20.86
CA LEU A 494 23.16 -35.30 21.84
C LEU A 494 23.01 -36.78 21.43
N VAL A 495 24.13 -37.48 21.30
CA VAL A 495 24.17 -38.91 20.98
C VAL A 495 25.12 -39.59 21.97
N ASN A 496 24.63 -40.54 22.76
CA ASN A 496 25.42 -41.26 23.76
C ASN A 496 26.26 -40.33 24.67
N GLY A 497 25.66 -39.22 25.12
CA GLY A 497 26.33 -38.26 26.01
C GLY A 497 27.29 -37.29 25.34
N SER A 498 27.45 -37.33 24.02
CA SER A 498 28.30 -36.42 23.26
C SER A 498 27.51 -35.68 22.16
N TYR A 499 27.84 -34.41 21.93
CA TYR A 499 27.27 -33.66 20.82
C TYR A 499 27.90 -34.07 19.51
N THR A 500 27.07 -34.36 18.52
CA THR A 500 27.48 -34.67 17.15
C THR A 500 26.76 -33.75 16.17
N VAL A 501 27.41 -33.47 15.04
CA VAL A 501 26.76 -32.70 13.96
C VAL A 501 25.65 -33.54 13.33
N ASP A 502 24.44 -33.03 13.39
CA ASP A 502 23.29 -33.67 12.76
C ASP A 502 23.21 -33.31 11.26
N ASN A 503 23.38 -32.03 10.94
CA ASN A 503 23.42 -31.54 9.54
C ASN A 503 24.23 -30.27 9.43
N VAL A 504 24.67 -29.92 8.21
CA VAL A 504 25.42 -28.70 7.91
C VAL A 504 24.91 -28.06 6.62
N ALA A 505 24.98 -26.74 6.53
CA ALA A 505 24.67 -25.97 5.33
C ALA A 505 25.64 -24.79 5.16
N THR A 506 25.76 -24.30 3.95
CA THR A 506 26.63 -23.16 3.63
C THR A 506 25.99 -22.24 2.58
N CYS A 507 26.19 -20.92 2.72
CA CYS A 507 25.81 -19.92 1.71
C CYS A 507 26.85 -18.79 1.65
N PRO A 508 27.04 -18.08 0.51
CA PRO A 508 27.92 -16.93 0.41
C PRO A 508 27.54 -15.83 1.43
N VAL A 509 28.53 -15.12 2.00
CA VAL A 509 28.30 -13.98 2.92
C VAL A 509 27.72 -12.76 2.19
N SER A 510 28.21 -12.48 0.99
CA SER A 510 27.91 -11.26 0.22
C SER A 510 26.51 -11.20 -0.39
N GLY A 511 25.64 -12.10 -0.02
CA GLY A 511 24.29 -12.26 -0.52
C GLY A 511 24.10 -13.61 -1.17
N GLY A 512 23.35 -14.48 -0.51
CA GLY A 512 23.08 -15.81 -1.00
C GLY A 512 22.04 -16.50 -0.13
N SER A 513 21.48 -17.57 -0.69
CA SER A 513 20.55 -18.42 0.05
C SER A 513 20.76 -19.88 -0.31
N VAL A 514 20.51 -20.75 0.64
CA VAL A 514 20.37 -22.19 0.43
C VAL A 514 19.09 -22.65 1.10
N SER A 515 18.25 -23.34 0.35
CA SER A 515 17.02 -23.94 0.84
C SER A 515 17.27 -25.25 1.56
N PHE A 516 16.26 -25.76 2.28
CA PHE A 516 16.29 -27.11 2.82
C PHE A 516 16.60 -28.12 1.73
N ARG A 517 17.49 -29.05 2.04
CA ARG A 517 17.80 -30.17 1.15
C ARG A 517 17.05 -31.41 1.63
N TYR A 518 16.35 -32.05 0.71
CA TYR A 518 15.58 -33.24 1.00
C TYR A 518 16.25 -34.46 0.35
N ALA A 519 16.21 -35.58 1.05
CA ALA A 519 16.61 -36.85 0.47
C ALA A 519 15.58 -37.27 -0.60
N LYS A 520 16.09 -37.79 -1.71
CA LYS A 520 15.27 -38.30 -2.80
C LYS A 520 14.66 -39.65 -2.44
#